data_b159081b6337ae4277cd7dc29b00db97
#
_entry.id   b159081b6337ae4277cd7dc29b00db97
#
_cell.length_a   1.000
_cell.length_b   1.000
_cell.length_c   1.000
_cell.angle_alpha   90.00
_cell.angle_beta   90.00
_cell.angle_gamma   90.00
#
_symmetry.space_group_name_H-M   'P 1'
#
loop_
_entity.id
_entity.type
_entity.pdbx_description
1 polymer ?
#
loop_
_entity_poly.entity_id
_entity_poly.type
_entity_poly.pdbx_seq_one_letter_code
_entity_poly.pdbx_strand_id
1 'polypeptide(L)'
;MSNDTSKSILNSNGRFPGHKLSLKEKKQKLYHYTSFETFVKIWLTKQLRFSAPEGVNDMMELSESIHHPSSEYVCMIFAYKDLRSKYKQISLSMNYDSYIKGCMSAMMWGHYGDKRRGVCIEFDYAKMPLNQKDMFHAPVKYKNVLHKDIYLSNGLKTITDIENYIITHRQEIFFTKQIDWKGENEYRIISNKLDYLDISNAITAVYLTSYESTECILVEKLVNNTIPVKQVFYTNQSSTCIPLISTLETKEKRAKISKSKNDSYYISIIQQAESLYQQMLSEANGSTSQEK
;
A
#
# COMPACT_ATOMS: atom_id res chain seq x y z
N MET A 1 36.83 -18.20 22.86
CA MET A 1 36.51 -17.30 21.72
C MET A 1 35.01 -17.33 21.57
N SER A 2 34.33 -16.38 22.19
CA SER A 2 32.88 -16.25 22.10
C SER A 2 32.54 -15.61 20.76
N ASN A 3 32.08 -16.41 19.81
CA ASN A 3 31.52 -15.90 18.58
C ASN A 3 30.24 -15.13 18.93
N ASP A 4 30.34 -13.82 18.76
CA ASP A 4 29.26 -12.87 18.90
C ASP A 4 28.20 -13.11 17.81
N THR A 5 27.28 -14.01 18.08
CA THR A 5 26.13 -14.34 17.21
C THR A 5 25.16 -13.16 17.09
N SER A 6 25.35 -12.10 17.87
CA SER A 6 24.52 -10.88 17.81
C SER A 6 24.70 -10.06 16.52
N LYS A 7 25.85 -10.22 15.83
CA LYS A 7 26.15 -9.50 14.58
C LYS A 7 25.50 -10.07 13.33
N SER A 8 25.11 -11.35 13.33
CA SER A 8 24.47 -12.00 12.16
C SER A 8 22.98 -11.71 12.03
N ILE A 9 22.33 -11.26 13.09
CA ILE A 9 20.91 -10.83 13.08
C ILE A 9 20.75 -9.47 12.37
N LEU A 10 21.85 -8.85 12.05
CA LEU A 10 21.97 -7.42 11.81
C LEU A 10 21.74 -6.96 10.38
N ASN A 11 21.62 -7.77 9.38
CA ASN A 11 21.63 -7.22 8.02
C ASN A 11 20.91 -8.02 6.98
N SER A 12 19.63 -7.76 6.91
CA SER A 12 18.95 -7.71 5.62
C SER A 12 17.73 -6.81 5.72
N ASN A 13 17.97 -5.50 5.69
CA ASN A 13 16.98 -4.46 5.51
C ASN A 13 15.91 -4.26 6.60
N GLY A 14 15.96 -4.96 7.75
CA GLY A 14 15.20 -4.58 8.93
C GLY A 14 15.91 -3.43 9.64
N ARG A 15 15.20 -2.37 10.01
CA ARG A 15 15.76 -1.29 10.81
C ARG A 15 15.77 -1.66 12.28
N PHE A 16 16.84 -1.25 12.94
CA PHE A 16 16.96 -1.37 14.39
C PHE A 16 16.42 -0.13 15.10
N PRO A 17 15.96 -0.28 16.34
CA PRO A 17 15.73 0.85 17.21
C PRO A 17 16.97 1.78 17.20
N GLY A 18 16.75 3.08 16.93
CA GLY A 18 17.82 4.07 16.86
C GLY A 18 18.49 4.27 15.50
N HIS A 19 18.07 3.56 14.44
CA HIS A 19 18.57 3.81 13.09
C HIS A 19 18.25 5.23 12.61
N LYS A 20 19.28 6.01 12.25
CA LYS A 20 19.08 7.34 11.66
C LYS A 20 18.69 7.20 10.19
N LEU A 21 17.56 7.78 9.82
CA LEU A 21 17.06 7.78 8.44
C LEU A 21 18.03 8.51 7.51
N SER A 22 18.37 7.90 6.38
CA SER A 22 19.05 8.56 5.27
C SER A 22 18.18 9.68 4.67
N LEU A 23 18.78 10.62 3.93
CA LEU A 23 18.03 11.69 3.25
C LEU A 23 16.98 11.14 2.25
N LYS A 24 17.28 10.03 1.58
CA LYS A 24 16.35 9.35 0.67
C LYS A 24 15.14 8.79 1.42
N GLU A 25 15.38 8.15 2.55
CA GLU A 25 14.34 7.57 3.38
C GLU A 25 13.45 8.62 4.04
N LYS A 26 13.99 9.76 4.43
CA LYS A 26 13.21 10.89 4.97
C LYS A 26 12.20 11.46 3.96
N LYS A 27 12.43 11.28 2.67
CA LYS A 27 11.54 11.73 1.58
C LYS A 27 10.63 10.62 1.04
N GLN A 28 10.80 9.40 1.51
CA GLN A 28 10.01 8.26 1.02
C GLN A 28 8.56 8.38 1.45
N LYS A 29 7.64 8.08 0.52
CA LYS A 29 6.21 7.94 0.78
C LYS A 29 5.80 6.50 0.58
N LEU A 30 4.81 6.08 1.37
CA LEU A 30 4.17 4.78 1.26
C LEU A 30 2.67 4.98 1.04
N TYR A 31 2.02 4.03 0.39
CA TYR A 31 0.64 4.15 -0.04
C TYR A 31 -0.16 2.91 0.32
N HIS A 32 -1.36 3.11 0.87
CA HIS A 32 -2.29 2.03 1.19
C HIS A 32 -3.59 2.22 0.42
N TYR A 33 -3.92 1.25 -0.42
CA TYR A 33 -5.17 1.20 -1.16
C TYR A 33 -6.21 0.42 -0.36
N THR A 34 -7.44 0.92 -0.34
CA THR A 34 -8.49 0.29 0.45
C THR A 34 -9.88 0.68 -0.07
N SER A 35 -10.93 -0.04 0.37
CA SER A 35 -12.30 0.39 0.14
C SER A 35 -12.65 1.64 0.94
N PHE A 36 -13.70 2.35 0.53
CA PHE A 36 -14.18 3.52 1.26
C PHE A 36 -14.54 3.18 2.72
N GLU A 37 -15.26 2.07 2.94
CA GLU A 37 -15.65 1.63 4.29
C GLU A 37 -14.42 1.40 5.20
N THR A 38 -13.40 0.72 4.67
CA THR A 38 -12.17 0.48 5.42
C THR A 38 -11.40 1.78 5.66
N PHE A 39 -11.39 2.71 4.70
CA PHE A 39 -10.82 4.04 4.90
C PHE A 39 -11.46 4.79 6.07
N VAL A 40 -12.79 4.76 6.19
CA VAL A 40 -13.50 5.39 7.31
C VAL A 40 -13.02 4.83 8.64
N LYS A 41 -12.90 3.50 8.75
CA LYS A 41 -12.37 2.84 9.96
C LYS A 41 -10.94 3.28 10.27
N ILE A 42 -10.05 3.25 9.27
CA ILE A 42 -8.65 3.70 9.40
C ILE A 42 -8.58 5.18 9.82
N TRP A 43 -9.40 6.03 9.19
CA TRP A 43 -9.41 7.46 9.48
C TRP A 43 -9.86 7.78 10.90
N LEU A 44 -10.87 7.10 11.40
CA LEU A 44 -11.42 7.32 12.75
C LEU A 44 -10.49 6.75 13.83
N THR A 45 -9.91 5.57 13.60
CA THR A 45 -9.04 4.91 14.59
C THR A 45 -7.58 5.36 14.51
N LYS A 46 -7.15 5.91 13.37
CA LYS A 46 -5.76 6.20 13.05
C LYS A 46 -4.86 4.95 13.15
N GLN A 47 -5.40 3.80 12.79
CA GLN A 47 -4.72 2.52 12.87
C GLN A 47 -4.81 1.74 11.57
N LEU A 48 -3.71 1.09 11.17
CA LEU A 48 -3.69 0.04 10.15
C LEU A 48 -3.72 -1.32 10.85
N ARG A 49 -4.60 -2.19 10.39
CA ARG A 49 -4.68 -3.57 10.88
C ARG A 49 -3.65 -4.45 10.20
N PHE A 50 -2.93 -5.25 10.97
CA PHE A 50 -2.15 -6.35 10.44
C PHE A 50 -3.09 -7.48 10.00
N SER A 51 -2.99 -7.88 8.74
CA SER A 51 -3.80 -8.96 8.15
C SER A 51 -3.09 -10.30 8.29
N ALA A 52 -3.86 -11.35 8.53
CA ALA A 52 -3.34 -12.72 8.57
C ALA A 52 -2.84 -13.14 7.16
N PRO A 53 -1.86 -14.05 7.08
CA PRO A 53 -1.28 -14.51 5.81
C PRO A 53 -2.29 -15.18 4.87
N GLU A 54 -3.33 -15.81 5.41
CA GLU A 54 -4.37 -16.52 4.65
C GLU A 54 -5.20 -15.57 3.74
N GLY A 55 -5.13 -14.26 3.97
CA GLY A 55 -5.80 -13.25 3.17
C GLY A 55 -4.98 -12.69 1.99
N VAL A 56 -3.79 -13.24 1.70
CA VAL A 56 -2.96 -12.76 0.58
C VAL A 56 -3.47 -13.29 -0.76
N ASN A 57 -3.38 -12.47 -1.80
CA ASN A 57 -3.82 -12.82 -3.15
C ASN A 57 -2.86 -13.77 -3.89
N ASP A 58 -1.59 -13.83 -3.47
CA ASP A 58 -0.58 -14.68 -4.08
C ASP A 58 -0.59 -16.07 -3.45
N MET A 59 -1.18 -17.05 -4.14
CA MET A 59 -1.22 -18.45 -3.70
C MET A 59 0.18 -19.05 -3.50
N MET A 60 1.19 -18.54 -4.23
CA MET A 60 2.56 -19.03 -4.12
C MET A 60 3.25 -18.57 -2.83
N GLU A 61 2.78 -17.50 -2.21
CA GLU A 61 3.34 -17.04 -0.92
C GLU A 61 3.15 -18.04 0.21
N LEU A 62 2.06 -18.82 0.16
CA LEU A 62 1.71 -19.81 1.19
C LEU A 62 2.02 -21.25 0.78
N SER A 63 2.41 -21.47 -0.48
CA SER A 63 2.74 -22.80 -0.97
C SER A 63 4.08 -23.27 -0.42
N GLU A 64 4.16 -24.52 -0.04
CA GLU A 64 5.35 -25.20 0.47
C GLU A 64 5.51 -26.53 -0.26
N SER A 65 6.77 -26.85 -0.64
CA SER A 65 7.10 -28.14 -1.23
C SER A 65 7.40 -29.16 -0.14
N ILE A 66 6.76 -30.31 -0.18
CA ILE A 66 7.09 -31.45 0.69
C ILE A 66 8.06 -32.35 -0.07
N HIS A 67 9.36 -32.24 0.28
CA HIS A 67 10.40 -32.99 -0.44
C HIS A 67 10.63 -34.40 0.11
N HIS A 68 10.29 -34.66 1.39
CA HIS A 68 10.50 -35.94 2.03
C HIS A 68 9.29 -36.37 2.88
N PRO A 69 8.66 -37.52 2.61
CA PRO A 69 7.46 -37.97 3.31
C PRO A 69 7.78 -38.75 4.62
N SER A 70 8.75 -38.29 5.43
CA SER A 70 8.94 -38.88 6.78
C SER A 70 8.00 -38.21 7.79
N SER A 71 7.55 -38.96 8.80
CA SER A 71 6.66 -38.43 9.85
C SER A 71 7.30 -37.27 10.63
N GLU A 72 8.60 -37.33 10.86
CA GLU A 72 9.36 -36.23 11.51
C GLU A 72 9.37 -34.99 10.68
N TYR A 73 9.59 -35.09 9.35
CA TYR A 73 9.60 -33.97 8.45
C TYR A 73 8.21 -33.34 8.34
N VAL A 74 7.16 -34.12 8.24
CA VAL A 74 5.77 -33.65 8.20
C VAL A 74 5.40 -32.91 9.50
N CYS A 75 5.83 -33.43 10.65
CA CYS A 75 5.65 -32.79 11.95
C CYS A 75 6.32 -31.41 12.00
N MET A 76 7.55 -31.30 11.49
CA MET A 76 8.26 -30.00 11.40
C MET A 76 7.55 -28.99 10.46
N ILE A 77 6.99 -29.46 9.34
CA ILE A 77 6.19 -28.62 8.45
C ILE A 77 4.95 -28.08 9.16
N PHE A 78 4.23 -28.92 9.92
CA PHE A 78 3.08 -28.45 10.69
C PHE A 78 3.47 -27.40 11.73
N ALA A 79 4.55 -27.62 12.47
CA ALA A 79 5.05 -26.67 13.44
C ALA A 79 5.49 -25.35 12.76
N TYR A 80 6.17 -25.42 11.62
CA TYR A 80 6.54 -24.26 10.83
C TYR A 80 5.30 -23.47 10.35
N LYS A 81 4.28 -24.14 9.83
CA LYS A 81 3.03 -23.51 9.38
C LYS A 81 2.31 -22.80 10.53
N ASP A 82 2.21 -23.48 11.69
CA ASP A 82 1.60 -22.87 12.89
C ASP A 82 2.36 -21.63 13.35
N LEU A 83 3.68 -21.67 13.42
CA LEU A 83 4.49 -20.52 13.80
C LEU A 83 4.45 -19.39 12.77
N ARG A 84 4.50 -19.73 11.48
CA ARG A 84 4.43 -18.73 10.40
C ARG A 84 3.07 -18.05 10.35
N SER A 85 1.97 -18.74 10.60
CA SER A 85 0.60 -18.18 10.60
C SER A 85 0.39 -17.11 11.67
N LYS A 86 1.23 -17.10 12.72
CA LYS A 86 1.21 -16.04 13.76
C LYS A 86 1.74 -14.70 13.25
N TYR A 87 2.49 -14.71 12.15
CA TYR A 87 3.01 -13.47 11.55
C TYR A 87 1.97 -12.84 10.63
N LYS A 88 1.49 -11.68 11.02
CA LYS A 88 0.54 -10.85 10.28
C LYS A 88 1.28 -9.75 9.53
N GLN A 89 0.66 -9.20 8.49
CA GLN A 89 1.31 -8.22 7.62
C GLN A 89 0.44 -7.00 7.31
N ILE A 90 1.14 -5.87 7.05
CA ILE A 90 0.60 -4.70 6.38
C ILE A 90 1.38 -4.54 5.07
N SER A 91 0.65 -4.47 3.96
CA SER A 91 1.22 -4.25 2.63
C SER A 91 0.93 -2.82 2.16
N LEU A 92 1.98 -2.13 1.74
CA LEU A 92 1.96 -0.75 1.25
C LEU A 92 2.68 -0.69 -0.09
N SER A 93 2.31 0.22 -0.98
CA SER A 93 3.06 0.48 -2.22
C SER A 93 4.08 1.59 -2.01
N MET A 94 5.20 1.52 -2.75
CA MET A 94 6.20 2.58 -2.82
C MET A 94 6.03 3.40 -4.10
N ASN A 95 6.73 4.54 -4.21
CA ASN A 95 6.91 5.21 -5.50
C ASN A 95 7.70 4.32 -6.46
N TYR A 96 7.25 4.27 -7.72
CA TYR A 96 7.93 3.49 -8.77
C TYR A 96 9.24 4.16 -9.18
N ASP A 97 9.20 5.47 -9.35
CA ASP A 97 10.36 6.33 -9.65
C ASP A 97 10.12 7.78 -9.15
N SER A 98 10.88 8.74 -9.66
CA SER A 98 10.72 10.16 -9.31
C SER A 98 9.43 10.78 -9.86
N TYR A 99 8.85 10.22 -10.92
CA TYR A 99 7.67 10.75 -11.62
C TYR A 99 6.41 9.97 -11.27
N ILE A 100 6.48 8.64 -11.22
CA ILE A 100 5.34 7.77 -10.97
C ILE A 100 5.26 7.47 -9.47
N LYS A 101 4.31 8.12 -8.81
CA LYS A 101 4.03 7.90 -7.38
C LYS A 101 3.26 6.60 -7.18
N GLY A 102 3.39 6.02 -6.00
CA GLY A 102 2.67 4.80 -5.65
C GLY A 102 1.15 4.91 -5.74
N CYS A 103 0.57 6.10 -5.54
CA CYS A 103 -0.86 6.36 -5.72
C CYS A 103 -1.34 6.39 -7.18
N MET A 104 -0.43 6.36 -8.16
CA MET A 104 -0.75 6.46 -9.59
C MET A 104 -0.86 5.10 -10.30
N SER A 105 -0.76 3.98 -9.60
CA SER A 105 -0.84 2.64 -10.21
C SER A 105 -2.28 2.26 -10.54
N ALA A 106 -2.61 2.18 -11.83
CA ALA A 106 -3.93 1.74 -12.29
C ALA A 106 -4.23 0.30 -11.85
N MET A 107 -3.20 -0.58 -11.82
CA MET A 107 -3.32 -1.96 -11.35
C MET A 107 -3.72 -1.98 -9.86
N MET A 108 -3.04 -1.18 -9.02
CA MET A 108 -3.35 -1.12 -7.58
C MET A 108 -4.77 -0.59 -7.31
N TRP A 109 -5.24 0.39 -8.08
CA TRP A 109 -6.62 0.85 -8.02
C TRP A 109 -7.63 -0.23 -8.42
N GLY A 110 -7.28 -1.05 -9.42
CA GLY A 110 -8.13 -2.16 -9.85
C GLY A 110 -8.25 -3.27 -8.81
N HIS A 111 -7.12 -3.69 -8.23
CA HIS A 111 -7.06 -4.83 -7.31
C HIS A 111 -7.40 -4.46 -5.87
N TYR A 112 -6.92 -3.32 -5.37
CA TYR A 112 -6.97 -2.96 -3.95
C TYR A 112 -7.75 -1.69 -3.65
N GLY A 113 -8.05 -0.88 -4.66
CA GLY A 113 -8.82 0.36 -4.55
C GLY A 113 -10.32 0.17 -4.83
N ASP A 114 -10.91 -0.96 -4.47
CA ASP A 114 -12.33 -1.27 -4.71
C ASP A 114 -12.77 -0.98 -6.15
N LYS A 115 -12.04 -1.53 -7.12
CA LYS A 115 -12.30 -1.31 -8.56
C LYS A 115 -12.39 0.19 -8.89
N ARG A 116 -11.48 1.00 -8.34
CA ARG A 116 -11.35 2.45 -8.50
C ARG A 116 -12.37 3.30 -7.71
N ARG A 117 -13.23 2.72 -6.88
CA ARG A 117 -14.19 3.45 -6.03
C ARG A 117 -13.67 3.72 -4.63
N GLY A 118 -12.55 3.09 -4.26
CA GLY A 118 -11.95 3.20 -2.95
C GLY A 118 -11.06 4.43 -2.77
N VAL A 119 -10.16 4.33 -1.82
CA VAL A 119 -9.29 5.40 -1.35
C VAL A 119 -7.85 4.90 -1.31
N CYS A 120 -6.89 5.78 -1.64
CA CYS A 120 -5.49 5.53 -1.41
C CYS A 120 -4.94 6.54 -0.39
N ILE A 121 -4.34 6.06 0.68
CA ILE A 121 -3.80 6.87 1.78
C ILE A 121 -2.29 6.97 1.60
N GLU A 122 -1.73 8.18 1.67
CA GLU A 122 -0.28 8.43 1.65
C GLU A 122 0.25 8.60 3.05
N PHE A 123 1.36 7.93 3.34
CA PHE A 123 2.09 8.03 4.59
C PHE A 123 3.48 8.62 4.39
N ASP A 124 3.90 9.43 5.33
CA ASP A 124 5.29 9.81 5.51
C ASP A 124 6.04 8.68 6.20
N TYR A 125 6.91 8.01 5.45
CA TYR A 125 7.70 6.90 5.96
C TYR A 125 8.50 7.26 7.22
N ALA A 126 9.06 8.47 7.28
CA ALA A 126 9.85 8.92 8.41
C ALA A 126 9.04 9.08 9.71
N LYS A 127 7.72 9.23 9.58
CA LYS A 127 6.80 9.40 10.71
C LYS A 127 6.07 8.11 11.10
N MET A 128 6.23 7.05 10.32
CA MET A 128 5.66 5.75 10.68
C MET A 128 6.43 5.13 11.86
N PRO A 129 5.75 4.54 12.85
CA PRO A 129 6.38 3.96 14.04
C PRO A 129 6.97 2.57 13.74
N LEU A 130 7.94 2.49 12.82
CA LEU A 130 8.52 1.24 12.31
C LEU A 130 9.66 0.69 13.18
N ASN A 131 10.09 1.39 14.24
CA ASN A 131 11.21 0.99 15.10
C ASN A 131 10.77 0.18 16.33
N GLN A 132 9.69 -0.59 16.22
CA GLN A 132 9.21 -1.43 17.33
C GLN A 132 9.94 -2.78 17.34
N LYS A 133 10.21 -3.30 18.55
CA LYS A 133 11.00 -4.52 18.77
C LYS A 133 10.48 -5.75 18.05
N ASP A 134 9.15 -5.90 17.97
CA ASP A 134 8.49 -7.09 17.44
C ASP A 134 7.98 -6.87 16.00
N MET A 135 8.69 -6.04 15.23
CA MET A 135 8.32 -5.66 13.89
C MET A 135 9.49 -5.80 12.93
N PHE A 136 9.23 -6.41 11.77
CA PHE A 136 10.16 -6.45 10.64
C PHE A 136 9.52 -5.70 9.46
N HIS A 137 10.29 -4.96 8.69
CA HIS A 137 9.77 -4.25 7.54
C HIS A 137 10.85 -4.07 6.47
N ALA A 138 10.49 -4.26 5.21
CA ALA A 138 11.37 -4.10 4.06
C ALA A 138 10.57 -3.97 2.75
N PRO A 139 11.21 -3.47 1.67
CA PRO A 139 10.71 -3.66 0.32
C PRO A 139 10.67 -5.15 -0.03
N VAL A 140 9.61 -5.56 -0.73
CA VAL A 140 9.49 -6.92 -1.27
C VAL A 140 10.42 -7.09 -2.46
N LYS A 141 11.14 -8.22 -2.51
CA LYS A 141 11.98 -8.63 -3.64
C LYS A 141 11.19 -9.55 -4.56
N TYR A 142 11.18 -9.26 -5.85
CA TYR A 142 10.47 -10.04 -6.84
C TYR A 142 11.42 -10.97 -7.57
N LYS A 143 11.08 -12.26 -7.67
CA LYS A 143 11.89 -13.31 -8.29
C LYS A 143 11.06 -14.11 -9.31
N ASN A 144 11.70 -14.58 -10.37
CA ASN A 144 11.05 -15.43 -11.39
C ASN A 144 10.63 -16.79 -10.84
N VAL A 145 11.39 -17.32 -9.90
CA VAL A 145 11.10 -18.61 -9.26
C VAL A 145 11.21 -18.40 -7.76
N LEU A 146 10.15 -18.69 -7.06
CA LEU A 146 10.15 -18.76 -5.61
C LEU A 146 10.62 -20.15 -5.22
N HIS A 147 11.93 -20.39 -5.23
CA HIS A 147 12.49 -21.51 -4.49
C HIS A 147 12.40 -21.19 -3.01
N LYS A 148 11.21 -21.31 -2.47
CA LYS A 148 11.01 -21.39 -1.02
C LYS A 148 11.19 -22.85 -0.60
N ASP A 149 12.23 -23.50 -1.08
CA ASP A 149 12.66 -24.75 -0.50
C ASP A 149 13.10 -24.43 0.92
N ILE A 150 12.14 -24.57 1.80
CA ILE A 150 12.41 -24.64 3.23
C ILE A 150 13.13 -25.95 3.40
N TYR A 151 14.45 -25.91 3.23
CA TYR A 151 15.29 -26.98 3.70
C TYR A 151 15.22 -26.96 5.23
N LEU A 152 14.15 -27.53 5.76
CA LEU A 152 14.10 -27.96 7.14
C LEU A 152 15.17 -29.05 7.23
N SER A 153 16.42 -28.59 7.34
CA SER A 153 17.56 -29.50 7.42
C SER A 153 17.38 -30.42 8.61
N ASN A 154 17.96 -31.61 8.55
CA ASN A 154 17.97 -32.64 9.63
C ASN A 154 18.44 -32.10 11.00
N GLY A 155 18.74 -30.82 11.13
CA GLY A 155 19.16 -30.14 12.36
C GLY A 155 18.06 -29.44 13.13
N LEU A 156 16.85 -29.24 12.56
CA LEU A 156 15.73 -28.60 13.25
C LEU A 156 14.94 -29.67 14.03
N LYS A 157 15.03 -29.64 15.34
CA LYS A 157 14.41 -30.68 16.21
C LYS A 157 13.39 -30.08 17.19
N THR A 158 13.44 -28.81 17.43
CA THR A 158 12.62 -28.14 18.45
C THR A 158 11.83 -26.98 17.86
N ILE A 159 10.77 -26.56 18.56
CA ILE A 159 10.01 -25.36 18.22
C ILE A 159 10.92 -24.13 18.14
N THR A 160 11.86 -24.01 19.08
CA THR A 160 12.84 -22.91 19.11
C THR A 160 13.75 -22.89 17.89
N ASP A 161 14.15 -24.08 17.38
CA ASP A 161 14.93 -24.16 16.14
C ASP A 161 14.14 -23.62 14.96
N ILE A 162 12.84 -23.95 14.88
CA ILE A 162 11.96 -23.47 13.80
C ILE A 162 11.72 -21.96 13.92
N GLU A 163 11.50 -21.43 15.11
CA GLU A 163 11.39 -19.99 15.34
C GLU A 163 12.65 -19.24 14.89
N ASN A 164 13.83 -19.75 15.27
CA ASN A 164 15.12 -19.20 14.83
C ASN A 164 15.29 -19.29 13.32
N TYR A 165 14.84 -20.39 12.71
CA TYR A 165 14.84 -20.54 11.25
C TYR A 165 13.98 -19.46 10.58
N ILE A 166 12.75 -19.25 11.04
CA ILE A 166 11.84 -18.22 10.51
C ILE A 166 12.49 -16.84 10.62
N ILE A 167 13.06 -16.49 11.77
CA ILE A 167 13.73 -15.19 11.99
C ILE A 167 14.95 -15.04 11.09
N THR A 168 15.76 -16.06 10.94
CA THR A 168 16.98 -16.02 10.13
C THR A 168 16.66 -15.91 8.65
N HIS A 169 15.63 -16.62 8.16
CA HIS A 169 15.22 -16.63 6.74
C HIS A 169 14.05 -15.71 6.44
N ARG A 170 13.76 -14.75 7.32
CA ARG A 170 12.61 -13.85 7.18
C ARG A 170 12.55 -13.09 5.85
N GLN A 171 13.72 -12.80 5.23
CA GLN A 171 13.79 -12.12 3.95
C GLN A 171 13.17 -12.97 2.83
N GLU A 172 13.48 -14.25 2.81
CA GLU A 172 12.95 -15.22 1.84
C GLU A 172 11.50 -15.56 2.14
N ILE A 173 11.15 -15.72 3.41
CA ILE A 173 9.82 -16.14 3.85
C ILE A 173 8.78 -15.04 3.67
N PHE A 174 9.09 -13.80 4.09
CA PHE A 174 8.10 -12.73 4.18
C PHE A 174 8.30 -11.60 3.16
N PHE A 175 9.51 -11.41 2.62
CA PHE A 175 9.83 -10.27 1.77
C PHE A 175 10.27 -10.67 0.36
N THR A 176 9.80 -11.82 -0.10
CA THR A 176 10.01 -12.29 -1.48
C THR A 176 8.68 -12.70 -2.09
N LYS A 177 8.41 -12.27 -3.32
CA LYS A 177 7.18 -12.52 -4.06
C LYS A 177 7.51 -12.88 -5.51
N GLN A 178 6.59 -13.58 -6.20
CA GLN A 178 6.77 -13.92 -7.59
C GLN A 178 6.78 -12.65 -8.46
N ILE A 179 7.53 -12.68 -9.56
CA ILE A 179 7.75 -11.53 -10.44
C ILE A 179 6.47 -10.95 -11.03
N ASP A 180 5.43 -11.76 -11.23
CA ASP A 180 4.13 -11.34 -11.78
C ASP A 180 3.48 -10.23 -10.93
N TRP A 181 3.79 -10.19 -9.63
CA TRP A 181 3.32 -9.18 -8.69
C TRP A 181 4.20 -7.93 -8.60
N LYS A 182 5.25 -7.82 -9.43
CA LYS A 182 6.18 -6.69 -9.38
C LYS A 182 5.49 -5.33 -9.53
N GLY A 183 4.35 -5.30 -10.19
CA GLY A 183 3.53 -4.10 -10.34
C GLY A 183 2.99 -3.52 -9.04
N GLU A 184 2.97 -4.26 -7.93
CA GLU A 184 2.56 -3.75 -6.61
C GLU A 184 3.61 -2.82 -6.01
N ASN A 185 4.88 -3.01 -6.34
CA ASN A 185 6.02 -2.29 -5.76
C ASN A 185 5.93 -2.19 -4.24
N GLU A 186 5.77 -3.39 -3.63
CA GLU A 186 5.32 -3.53 -2.24
C GLU A 186 6.42 -3.19 -1.23
N TYR A 187 6.02 -2.49 -0.18
CA TYR A 187 6.72 -2.36 1.08
C TYR A 187 5.93 -3.07 2.16
N ARG A 188 6.51 -4.06 2.79
CA ARG A 188 5.81 -4.92 3.75
C ARG A 188 6.26 -4.66 5.17
N ILE A 189 5.31 -4.72 6.12
CA ILE A 189 5.54 -4.63 7.55
C ILE A 189 4.98 -5.92 8.16
N ILE A 190 5.76 -6.63 8.96
CA ILE A 190 5.41 -7.92 9.56
C ILE A 190 5.51 -7.84 11.08
N SER A 191 4.54 -8.41 11.76
CA SER A 191 4.59 -8.61 13.21
C SER A 191 3.87 -9.89 13.61
N ASN A 192 4.37 -10.59 14.64
CA ASN A 192 3.70 -11.74 15.26
C ASN A 192 3.04 -11.39 16.60
N LYS A 193 3.08 -10.11 17.01
CA LYS A 193 2.52 -9.65 18.29
C LYS A 193 1.52 -8.53 18.14
N LEU A 194 1.65 -7.70 17.10
CA LEU A 194 0.82 -6.53 16.91
C LEU A 194 -0.38 -6.85 16.03
N ASP A 195 -1.54 -6.37 16.42
CA ASP A 195 -2.76 -6.41 15.62
C ASP A 195 -2.98 -5.11 14.83
N TYR A 196 -2.45 -3.99 15.36
CA TYR A 196 -2.63 -2.67 14.78
C TYR A 196 -1.33 -1.85 14.83
N LEU A 197 -1.14 -1.02 13.82
CA LEU A 197 -0.08 -0.02 13.71
C LEU A 197 -0.69 1.37 13.82
N ASP A 198 -0.29 2.16 14.81
CA ASP A 198 -0.69 3.57 14.93
C ASP A 198 -0.05 4.40 13.81
N ILE A 199 -0.89 5.11 13.05
CA ILE A 199 -0.48 5.95 11.93
C ILE A 199 -0.90 7.41 12.12
N SER A 200 -1.29 7.81 13.31
CA SER A 200 -1.87 9.14 13.61
C SER A 200 -1.01 10.29 13.11
N ASN A 201 0.31 10.17 13.19
CA ASN A 201 1.26 11.20 12.77
C ASN A 201 1.81 11.02 11.34
N ALA A 202 1.50 9.90 10.68
CA ALA A 202 2.12 9.51 9.43
C ALA A 202 1.29 9.87 8.18
N ILE A 203 -0.02 10.06 8.30
CA ILE A 203 -0.90 10.36 7.16
C ILE A 203 -0.59 11.74 6.60
N THR A 204 -0.34 11.84 5.29
CA THR A 204 0.04 13.11 4.64
C THR A 204 -0.89 13.54 3.50
N ALA A 205 -1.60 12.61 2.89
CA ALA A 205 -2.60 12.91 1.86
C ALA A 205 -3.55 11.73 1.66
N VAL A 206 -4.68 12.00 1.03
CA VAL A 206 -5.65 11.01 0.57
C VAL A 206 -5.87 11.21 -0.93
N TYR A 207 -5.98 10.11 -1.67
CA TYR A 207 -6.19 10.11 -3.11
C TYR A 207 -7.47 9.35 -3.47
N LEU A 208 -8.16 9.84 -4.50
CA LEU A 208 -9.37 9.30 -5.09
C LEU A 208 -9.24 9.27 -6.61
N THR A 209 -9.98 8.42 -7.29
CA THR A 209 -10.03 8.39 -8.77
C THR A 209 -11.30 8.99 -9.34
N SER A 210 -12.31 9.24 -8.50
CA SER A 210 -13.57 9.92 -8.84
C SER A 210 -13.72 11.15 -7.95
N TYR A 211 -14.26 12.25 -8.48
CA TYR A 211 -14.49 13.50 -7.75
C TYR A 211 -15.97 13.87 -7.61
N GLU A 212 -16.85 13.17 -8.29
CA GLU A 212 -18.30 13.43 -8.27
C GLU A 212 -19.12 12.41 -7.48
N SER A 213 -18.42 11.44 -6.89
CA SER A 213 -19.11 10.41 -6.11
C SER A 213 -19.49 10.92 -4.71
N THR A 214 -20.52 10.29 -4.15
CA THR A 214 -20.92 10.54 -2.75
C THR A 214 -19.74 10.25 -1.81
N GLU A 215 -18.94 9.22 -2.10
CA GLU A 215 -17.77 8.84 -1.33
C GLU A 215 -16.72 9.98 -1.32
N CYS A 216 -16.51 10.66 -2.44
CA CYS A 216 -15.62 11.83 -2.52
C CYS A 216 -16.05 12.93 -1.54
N ILE A 217 -17.33 13.29 -1.57
CA ILE A 217 -17.89 14.31 -0.69
C ILE A 217 -17.72 13.92 0.78
N LEU A 218 -17.98 12.64 1.09
CA LEU A 218 -17.82 12.13 2.45
C LEU A 218 -16.36 12.11 2.90
N VAL A 219 -15.42 11.75 2.01
CA VAL A 219 -13.96 11.82 2.32
C VAL A 219 -13.55 13.25 2.63
N GLU A 220 -13.94 14.23 1.81
CA GLU A 220 -13.62 15.64 2.07
C GLU A 220 -14.16 16.13 3.40
N LYS A 221 -15.41 15.82 3.71
CA LYS A 221 -16.03 16.17 5.00
C LYS A 221 -15.33 15.50 6.17
N LEU A 222 -15.01 14.21 6.03
CA LEU A 222 -14.36 13.43 7.09
C LEU A 222 -12.95 13.92 7.37
N VAL A 223 -12.19 14.24 6.33
CA VAL A 223 -10.82 14.77 6.43
C VAL A 223 -10.81 16.22 6.92
N ASN A 224 -11.87 16.99 6.63
CA ASN A 224 -12.11 18.36 7.10
C ASN A 224 -10.89 19.29 6.95
N ASN A 225 -10.26 19.29 5.77
CA ASN A 225 -9.08 20.10 5.43
C ASN A 225 -7.84 19.89 6.32
N THR A 226 -7.78 18.84 7.13
CA THR A 226 -6.61 18.53 7.98
C THR A 226 -5.42 18.07 7.16
N ILE A 227 -5.66 17.38 6.03
CA ILE A 227 -4.67 16.96 5.04
C ILE A 227 -5.22 17.17 3.62
N PRO A 228 -4.36 17.22 2.59
CA PRO A 228 -4.79 17.31 1.21
C PRO A 228 -5.59 16.08 0.76
N VAL A 229 -6.75 16.31 0.14
CA VAL A 229 -7.48 15.32 -0.67
C VAL A 229 -7.20 15.61 -2.13
N LYS A 230 -6.77 14.61 -2.89
CA LYS A 230 -6.34 14.74 -4.28
C LYS A 230 -7.01 13.73 -5.17
N GLN A 231 -7.21 14.09 -6.43
CA GLN A 231 -7.66 13.16 -7.46
C GLN A 231 -6.47 12.63 -8.25
N VAL A 232 -6.48 11.32 -8.52
CA VAL A 232 -5.63 10.70 -9.54
C VAL A 232 -6.42 10.69 -10.86
N PHE A 233 -5.92 11.40 -11.83
CA PHE A 233 -6.51 11.51 -13.14
C PHE A 233 -5.69 10.72 -14.16
N TYR A 234 -6.35 9.90 -14.98
CA TYR A 234 -5.72 9.09 -16.00
C TYR A 234 -6.05 9.62 -17.38
N THR A 235 -5.01 9.82 -18.18
CA THR A 235 -5.13 10.06 -19.63
C THR A 235 -4.63 8.82 -20.38
N ASN A 236 -4.83 8.77 -21.69
CA ASN A 236 -4.32 7.67 -22.53
C ASN A 236 -2.78 7.57 -22.52
N GLN A 237 -2.09 8.61 -22.05
CA GLN A 237 -0.62 8.69 -22.09
C GLN A 237 0.02 8.73 -20.72
N SER A 238 -0.70 9.17 -19.70
CA SER A 238 -0.12 9.35 -18.36
C SER A 238 -1.16 9.34 -17.25
N SER A 239 -0.69 9.19 -16.02
CA SER A 239 -1.46 9.48 -14.82
C SER A 239 -0.91 10.74 -14.14
N THR A 240 -1.77 11.54 -13.58
CA THR A 240 -1.40 12.74 -12.83
C THR A 240 -2.25 12.89 -11.58
N CYS A 241 -1.74 13.60 -10.57
CA CYS A 241 -2.46 13.90 -9.33
C CYS A 241 -2.77 15.40 -9.29
N ILE A 242 -4.02 15.72 -9.18
CA ILE A 242 -4.50 17.10 -9.01
C ILE A 242 -5.24 17.24 -7.67
N PRO A 243 -5.30 18.45 -7.09
CA PRO A 243 -6.16 18.72 -5.95
C PRO A 243 -7.61 18.38 -6.28
N LEU A 244 -8.33 17.80 -5.34
CA LEU A 244 -9.74 17.51 -5.50
C LEU A 244 -10.51 18.85 -5.56
N ILE A 245 -11.35 19.00 -6.58
CA ILE A 245 -12.27 20.11 -6.70
C ILE A 245 -13.59 19.67 -6.12
N SER A 246 -13.91 20.12 -4.90
CA SER A 246 -15.17 19.79 -4.26
C SER A 246 -16.35 20.40 -5.01
N THR A 247 -17.35 19.57 -5.27
CA THR A 247 -18.65 20.05 -5.82
C THR A 247 -19.44 20.93 -4.84
N LEU A 248 -19.08 20.89 -3.54
CA LEU A 248 -19.71 21.67 -2.48
C LEU A 248 -19.09 23.05 -2.28
N GLU A 249 -17.97 23.38 -2.96
CA GLU A 249 -17.25 24.61 -2.73
C GLU A 249 -17.60 25.71 -3.72
N THR A 250 -17.69 26.93 -3.19
CA THR A 250 -17.84 28.14 -3.99
C THR A 250 -16.56 28.45 -4.80
N LYS A 251 -16.70 29.22 -5.91
CA LYS A 251 -15.56 29.62 -6.75
C LYS A 251 -14.37 30.20 -5.97
N GLU A 252 -14.61 30.85 -4.83
CA GLU A 252 -13.58 31.48 -3.98
C GLU A 252 -12.71 30.48 -3.23
N LYS A 253 -13.29 29.36 -2.76
CA LYS A 253 -12.52 28.28 -2.13
C LYS A 253 -11.67 27.53 -3.15
N ARG A 254 -12.17 27.31 -4.37
CA ARG A 254 -11.43 26.69 -5.47
C ARG A 254 -10.14 27.47 -5.78
N ALA A 255 -10.18 28.79 -5.77
CA ALA A 255 -9.01 29.64 -6.00
C ALA A 255 -7.95 29.55 -4.89
N LYS A 256 -8.34 29.21 -3.64
CA LYS A 256 -7.40 29.05 -2.52
C LYS A 256 -6.67 27.71 -2.50
N ILE A 257 -7.25 26.65 -3.09
CA ILE A 257 -6.68 25.29 -3.10
C ILE A 257 -5.58 25.17 -4.16
N SER A 258 -5.69 25.91 -5.26
CA SER A 258 -4.70 25.90 -6.34
C SER A 258 -3.49 26.77 -5.97
N LYS A 259 -2.50 26.18 -5.31
CA LYS A 259 -1.20 26.84 -5.02
C LYS A 259 -0.12 26.57 -6.07
N SER A 260 -0.31 25.64 -7.00
CA SER A 260 0.64 25.36 -8.07
C SER A 260 0.14 25.82 -9.44
N LYS A 261 1.02 26.38 -10.27
CA LYS A 261 0.69 26.78 -11.65
C LYS A 261 0.16 25.62 -12.49
N ASN A 262 0.66 24.41 -12.25
CA ASN A 262 0.23 23.21 -12.98
C ASN A 262 -1.18 22.77 -12.58
N ASP A 263 -1.52 22.84 -11.30
CA ASP A 263 -2.87 22.49 -10.82
C ASP A 263 -3.92 23.44 -11.42
N SER A 264 -3.64 24.75 -11.49
CA SER A 264 -4.54 25.74 -12.07
C SER A 264 -4.76 25.52 -13.58
N TYR A 265 -3.74 25.09 -14.30
CA TYR A 265 -3.84 24.78 -15.73
C TYR A 265 -4.76 23.57 -15.98
N TYR A 266 -4.59 22.47 -15.28
CA TYR A 266 -5.45 21.29 -15.43
C TYR A 266 -6.90 21.57 -15.02
N ILE A 267 -7.11 22.33 -13.96
CA ILE A 267 -8.45 22.77 -13.54
C ILE A 267 -9.14 23.57 -14.65
N SER A 268 -8.44 24.53 -15.27
CA SER A 268 -9.01 25.33 -16.36
C SER A 268 -9.39 24.49 -17.58
N ILE A 269 -8.56 23.49 -17.94
CA ILE A 269 -8.86 22.57 -19.04
C ILE A 269 -10.13 21.74 -18.75
N ILE A 270 -10.24 21.20 -17.54
CA ILE A 270 -11.43 20.43 -17.15
C ILE A 270 -12.69 21.28 -17.22
N GLN A 271 -12.65 22.50 -16.70
CA GLN A 271 -13.79 23.42 -16.75
C GLN A 271 -14.18 23.80 -18.18
N GLN A 272 -13.20 24.02 -19.06
CA GLN A 272 -13.46 24.28 -20.48
C GLN A 272 -14.08 23.06 -21.16
N ALA A 273 -13.57 21.86 -20.89
CA ALA A 273 -14.09 20.62 -21.44
C ALA A 273 -15.53 20.34 -20.99
N GLU A 274 -15.84 20.58 -19.72
CA GLU A 274 -17.20 20.47 -19.20
C GLU A 274 -18.16 21.45 -19.89
N SER A 275 -17.75 22.69 -20.08
CA SER A 275 -18.55 23.70 -20.79
C SER A 275 -18.82 23.30 -22.24
N LEU A 276 -17.80 22.84 -22.95
CA LEU A 276 -17.94 22.35 -24.34
C LEU A 276 -18.86 21.13 -24.41
N TYR A 277 -18.74 20.19 -23.48
CA TYR A 277 -19.60 19.03 -23.42
C TYR A 277 -21.07 19.38 -23.21
N GLN A 278 -21.37 20.31 -22.31
CA GLN A 278 -22.73 20.82 -22.10
C GLN A 278 -23.29 21.52 -23.35
N GLN A 279 -22.47 22.27 -24.06
CA GLN A 279 -22.85 22.87 -25.35
C GLN A 279 -23.20 21.77 -26.37
N MET A 280 -22.36 20.76 -26.54
CA MET A 280 -22.63 19.63 -27.47
C MET A 280 -23.92 18.91 -27.13
N LEU A 281 -24.21 18.68 -25.84
CA LEU A 281 -25.47 18.08 -25.40
C LEU A 281 -26.67 18.95 -25.75
N SER A 282 -26.59 20.29 -25.59
CA SER A 282 -27.67 21.19 -25.93
C SER A 282 -27.96 21.24 -27.44
N GLU A 283 -26.90 21.19 -28.25
CA GLU A 283 -27.01 21.14 -29.72
C GLU A 283 -27.64 19.82 -30.20
N ALA A 284 -27.22 18.68 -29.60
CA ALA A 284 -27.80 17.36 -29.91
C ALA A 284 -29.30 17.29 -29.56
N ASN A 285 -29.69 17.84 -28.41
CA ASN A 285 -31.08 17.88 -27.95
C ASN A 285 -31.95 18.89 -28.74
N GLY A 286 -31.33 19.96 -29.23
CA GLY A 286 -32.01 20.96 -30.08
C GLY A 286 -32.31 20.47 -31.49
N SER A 287 -31.49 19.60 -32.04
CA SER A 287 -31.66 19.02 -33.39
C SER A 287 -32.82 18.02 -33.47
N THR A 288 -33.19 17.37 -32.36
CA THR A 288 -34.31 16.40 -32.30
C THR A 288 -35.69 17.05 -32.23
N SER A 289 -35.77 18.36 -32.03
CA SER A 289 -37.04 19.09 -31.93
C SER A 289 -37.54 19.70 -33.27
N GLN A 290 -36.76 19.60 -34.36
CA GLN A 290 -37.14 20.14 -35.68
C GLN A 290 -37.63 19.06 -36.67
N GLU A 291 -37.64 17.77 -36.34
CA GLU A 291 -38.15 16.67 -37.18
C GLU A 291 -39.52 16.13 -36.66
N LYS A 292 -40.43 17.00 -36.24
CA LYS A 292 -41.82 16.60 -35.97
C LYS A 292 -42.79 17.52 -36.70
#